data_c4f900293a4a9aa270a1a38caccdcaed
#
_entry.id   c4f900293a4a9aa270a1a38caccdcaed
#
_cell.length_a   1.000
_cell.length_b   1.000
_cell.length_c   1.000
_cell.angle_alpha   90.00
_cell.angle_beta   90.00
_cell.angle_gamma   90.00
#
_symmetry.space_group_name_H-M   'P 1'
#
loop_
_entity.id
_entity.type
_entity.pdbx_description
1 polymer ?
#
loop_
_entity_poly.entity_id
_entity_poly.type
_entity_poly.pdbx_seq_one_letter_code
_entity_poly.pdbx_strand_id
1 'polypeptide(L)'
;MVASHPAHRLLQGDVGSGKTVVAFAASLRAVGSGAQAVIMAPTEVLVKQHFKNATQSFSDLTIQDESNLLGSRPVNVEMLSNSTSAQDRSRIEKMIEDGTCDVLITTHALLYNEWKFANLGLVAIDEQHRFGVEQRSQLLGRSELTPHMIVMSATPIPRTAAMLYFGDLKNTVMTDMPKGRKPVKTKVARTQKQVDSAYLRIRKEVQAGRQAYVVCALVNDSEKVQATSAVAHVEELRANQLEGLKIGLVHGQMTSDEKESVMLEFTSGEIDVLVSTTVIEVGVDVSNATVMVVEDADRFGLSQLHQLRGRVGRGSDSSYCFLLSEKETTNAQNRLDAMEATSDGFELAEIDLELRGAGHILGGVQSGQGDLKLGRLPKDSKYVEHAYEVAMKKLTADESMESKENSVLAVEISTFVDANETDFLFKS
;
A
#
# COMPACT_ATOMS: atom_id res chain seq x y z
N MET A 1 22.33 1.14 2.22
CA MET A 1 22.91 0.57 1.01
C MET A 1 24.46 0.68 0.95
N VAL A 2 25.11 1.11 2.01
CA VAL A 2 26.59 1.18 2.09
C VAL A 2 27.13 0.23 3.18
N ALA A 3 26.23 -0.46 3.89
CA ALA A 3 26.60 -1.43 4.93
C ALA A 3 27.01 -2.77 4.31
N SER A 4 27.79 -3.55 5.07
CA SER A 4 28.25 -4.90 4.69
C SER A 4 27.11 -5.93 4.59
N HIS A 5 25.91 -5.61 5.10
CA HIS A 5 24.72 -6.45 5.07
C HIS A 5 23.61 -5.81 4.24
N PRO A 6 22.75 -6.59 3.57
CA PRO A 6 21.59 -6.08 2.87
C PRO A 6 20.69 -5.24 3.80
N ALA A 7 20.23 -4.10 3.33
CA ALA A 7 19.30 -3.28 4.07
C ALA A 7 17.86 -3.74 3.80
N HIS A 8 17.21 -4.31 4.79
CA HIS A 8 15.79 -4.65 4.74
C HIS A 8 15.01 -3.59 5.54
N ARG A 9 14.13 -2.84 4.87
CA ARG A 9 13.44 -1.71 5.47
C ARG A 9 11.95 -1.73 5.21
N LEU A 10 11.20 -1.47 6.26
CA LEU A 10 9.78 -1.10 6.18
C LEU A 10 9.71 0.44 6.15
N LEU A 11 9.30 1.00 5.01
CA LEU A 11 9.08 2.42 4.81
C LEU A 11 7.60 2.73 4.99
N GLN A 12 7.27 3.35 6.10
CA GLN A 12 5.92 3.75 6.44
C GLN A 12 5.74 5.25 6.24
N GLY A 13 4.57 5.65 5.83
CA GLY A 13 4.20 7.05 5.71
C GLY A 13 2.80 7.16 5.16
N ASP A 14 2.15 8.26 5.44
CA ASP A 14 0.79 8.53 4.99
C ASP A 14 0.69 8.55 3.46
N VAL A 15 -0.53 8.48 2.93
CA VAL A 15 -0.79 8.60 1.50
C VAL A 15 -0.25 9.92 0.98
N GLY A 16 0.61 9.86 -0.06
CA GLY A 16 1.25 11.04 -0.63
C GLY A 16 2.47 11.58 0.13
N SER A 17 3.02 10.87 1.13
CA SER A 17 4.24 11.28 1.85
C SER A 17 5.53 11.20 1.02
N GLY A 18 5.48 10.68 -0.21
CA GLY A 18 6.64 10.60 -1.11
C GLY A 18 7.41 9.28 -1.05
N LYS A 19 6.83 8.19 -0.52
CA LYS A 19 7.47 6.86 -0.46
C LYS A 19 8.02 6.40 -1.81
N THR A 20 7.27 6.61 -2.88
CA THR A 20 7.70 6.26 -4.25
C THR A 20 8.98 6.97 -4.67
N VAL A 21 9.16 8.24 -4.27
CA VAL A 21 10.39 9.01 -4.57
C VAL A 21 11.60 8.37 -3.86
N VAL A 22 11.41 7.89 -2.64
CA VAL A 22 12.47 7.17 -1.90
C VAL A 22 12.82 5.85 -2.61
N ALA A 23 11.83 5.09 -3.09
CA ALA A 23 12.06 3.88 -3.87
C ALA A 23 12.80 4.18 -5.18
N PHE A 24 12.44 5.24 -5.90
CA PHE A 24 13.14 5.67 -7.11
C PHE A 24 14.58 6.09 -6.84
N ALA A 25 14.83 6.87 -5.78
CA ALA A 25 16.19 7.26 -5.40
C ALA A 25 17.04 6.03 -5.01
N ALA A 26 16.47 5.07 -4.31
CA ALA A 26 17.14 3.81 -3.97
C ALA A 26 17.43 2.98 -5.23
N SER A 27 16.49 2.91 -6.18
CA SER A 27 16.67 2.22 -7.47
C SER A 27 17.82 2.84 -8.27
N LEU A 28 17.86 4.16 -8.39
CA LEU A 28 18.97 4.86 -9.05
C LEU A 28 20.31 4.63 -8.33
N ARG A 29 20.31 4.51 -7.03
CA ARG A 29 21.53 4.18 -6.28
C ARG A 29 22.02 2.76 -6.57
N ALA A 30 21.13 1.79 -6.70
CA ALA A 30 21.47 0.42 -7.10
C ALA A 30 22.01 0.39 -8.53
N VAL A 31 21.30 1.03 -9.47
CA VAL A 31 21.68 1.12 -10.87
C VAL A 31 23.04 1.81 -11.03
N GLY A 32 23.29 2.90 -10.32
CA GLY A 32 24.59 3.60 -10.33
C GLY A 32 25.75 2.79 -9.74
N SER A 33 25.48 1.67 -9.08
CA SER A 33 26.50 0.70 -8.63
C SER A 33 26.60 -0.54 -9.55
N GLY A 34 25.95 -0.52 -10.71
CA GLY A 34 25.95 -1.63 -11.67
C GLY A 34 25.00 -2.77 -11.33
N ALA A 35 23.99 -2.52 -10.49
CA ALA A 35 22.98 -3.51 -10.12
C ALA A 35 21.61 -3.15 -10.72
N GLN A 36 20.75 -4.16 -10.83
CA GLN A 36 19.36 -4.01 -11.28
C GLN A 36 18.43 -3.74 -10.10
N ALA A 37 17.35 -3.03 -10.35
CA ALA A 37 16.31 -2.77 -9.36
C ALA A 37 14.94 -3.27 -9.84
N VAL A 38 14.12 -3.75 -8.90
CA VAL A 38 12.73 -4.15 -9.15
C VAL A 38 11.81 -3.32 -8.28
N ILE A 39 10.74 -2.78 -8.87
CA ILE A 39 9.65 -2.12 -8.15
C ILE A 39 8.38 -2.93 -8.41
N MET A 40 7.78 -3.44 -7.33
CA MET A 40 6.58 -4.26 -7.39
C MET A 40 5.38 -3.48 -6.88
N ALA A 41 4.28 -3.54 -7.64
CA ALA A 41 3.01 -2.95 -7.24
C ALA A 41 1.87 -3.98 -7.30
N PRO A 42 0.81 -3.83 -6.48
CA PRO A 42 -0.24 -4.84 -6.35
C PRO A 42 -1.16 -4.95 -7.56
N THR A 43 -1.25 -3.92 -8.40
CA THR A 43 -2.15 -3.87 -9.55
C THR A 43 -1.48 -3.32 -10.80
N GLU A 44 -2.00 -3.69 -11.97
CA GLU A 44 -1.51 -3.21 -13.25
C GLU A 44 -1.62 -1.68 -13.39
N VAL A 45 -2.67 -1.10 -12.84
CA VAL A 45 -2.87 0.36 -12.85
C VAL A 45 -1.72 1.07 -12.13
N LEU A 46 -1.34 0.56 -10.94
CA LEU A 46 -0.19 1.11 -10.20
C LEU A 46 1.15 0.85 -10.91
N VAL A 47 1.31 -0.30 -11.54
CA VAL A 47 2.50 -0.61 -12.36
C VAL A 47 2.62 0.40 -13.50
N LYS A 48 1.55 0.66 -14.26
CA LYS A 48 1.52 1.67 -15.33
C LYS A 48 1.82 3.07 -14.78
N GLN A 49 1.27 3.43 -13.61
CA GLN A 49 1.54 4.70 -12.96
C GLN A 49 3.00 4.84 -12.51
N HIS A 50 3.55 3.83 -11.86
CA HIS A 50 4.96 3.82 -11.46
C HIS A 50 5.88 3.87 -12.67
N PHE A 51 5.57 3.14 -13.74
CA PHE A 51 6.33 3.15 -14.97
C PHE A 51 6.36 4.54 -15.61
N LYS A 52 5.19 5.18 -15.76
CA LYS A 52 5.08 6.54 -16.28
C LYS A 52 5.92 7.53 -15.44
N ASN A 53 5.77 7.45 -14.11
CA ASN A 53 6.47 8.34 -13.19
C ASN A 53 7.99 8.10 -13.21
N ALA A 54 8.42 6.83 -13.23
CA ALA A 54 9.84 6.48 -13.32
C ALA A 54 10.46 6.94 -14.64
N THR A 55 9.83 6.65 -15.77
CA THR A 55 10.28 7.08 -17.10
C THR A 55 10.42 8.60 -17.16
N GLN A 56 9.45 9.33 -16.62
CA GLN A 56 9.51 10.80 -16.58
C GLN A 56 10.61 11.30 -15.63
N SER A 57 10.77 10.67 -14.46
CA SER A 57 11.77 11.11 -13.46
C SER A 57 13.20 10.78 -13.87
N PHE A 58 13.39 9.77 -14.73
CA PHE A 58 14.70 9.28 -15.15
C PHE A 58 15.09 9.73 -16.56
N SER A 59 14.21 10.47 -17.28
CA SER A 59 14.40 10.85 -18.69
C SER A 59 15.73 11.54 -18.98
N ASP A 60 16.19 12.37 -18.04
CA ASP A 60 17.40 13.17 -18.19
C ASP A 60 18.62 12.55 -17.48
N LEU A 61 18.46 11.35 -16.91
CA LEU A 61 19.51 10.68 -16.16
C LEU A 61 20.27 9.69 -17.04
N THR A 62 21.59 9.70 -16.89
CA THR A 62 22.48 8.75 -17.55
C THR A 62 23.31 8.00 -16.53
N ILE A 63 23.67 6.76 -16.85
CA ILE A 63 24.58 5.91 -16.09
C ILE A 63 25.87 5.69 -16.89
N GLN A 64 26.97 5.43 -16.20
CA GLN A 64 28.23 5.09 -16.86
C GLN A 64 28.09 3.74 -17.56
N ASP A 65 28.56 3.66 -18.79
CA ASP A 65 28.56 2.46 -19.60
C ASP A 65 29.83 2.45 -20.46
N GLU A 66 30.82 1.66 -20.06
CA GLU A 66 32.10 1.55 -20.74
C GLU A 66 31.98 0.87 -22.12
N SER A 67 30.91 0.13 -22.37
CA SER A 67 30.62 -0.48 -23.67
C SER A 67 30.09 0.52 -24.70
N ASN A 68 29.66 1.71 -24.27
CA ASN A 68 29.13 2.76 -25.11
C ASN A 68 30.22 3.76 -25.49
N LEU A 69 30.29 4.11 -26.78
CA LEU A 69 31.23 5.14 -27.33
C LEU A 69 31.12 6.49 -26.59
N LEU A 70 29.97 6.83 -26.02
CA LEU A 70 29.77 8.05 -25.25
C LEU A 70 30.15 7.89 -23.76
N GLY A 71 30.56 6.69 -23.32
CA GLY A 71 30.89 6.40 -21.94
C GLY A 71 29.69 6.41 -20.99
N SER A 72 28.46 6.66 -21.52
CA SER A 72 27.23 6.69 -20.74
C SER A 72 26.03 6.33 -21.61
N ARG A 73 24.96 5.85 -20.97
CA ARG A 73 23.66 5.55 -21.58
C ARG A 73 22.51 6.01 -20.69
N PRO A 74 21.31 6.24 -21.25
CA PRO A 74 20.11 6.47 -20.44
C PRO A 74 19.79 5.31 -19.50
N VAL A 75 19.09 5.59 -18.39
CA VAL A 75 18.53 4.57 -17.49
C VAL A 75 17.41 3.84 -18.24
N ASN A 76 17.50 2.52 -18.30
CA ASN A 76 16.54 1.69 -19.01
C ASN A 76 15.47 1.15 -18.05
N VAL A 77 14.23 1.63 -18.21
CA VAL A 77 13.08 1.24 -17.40
C VAL A 77 12.15 0.40 -18.25
N GLU A 78 11.82 -0.80 -17.76
CA GLU A 78 10.90 -1.72 -18.42
C GLU A 78 9.69 -2.01 -17.51
N MET A 79 8.56 -2.32 -18.13
CA MET A 79 7.31 -2.65 -17.45
C MET A 79 6.84 -4.04 -17.83
N LEU A 80 6.44 -4.81 -16.81
CA LEU A 80 5.86 -6.12 -17.01
C LEU A 80 4.56 -6.27 -16.23
N SER A 81 3.50 -6.65 -16.93
CA SER A 81 2.19 -6.95 -16.37
C SER A 81 1.55 -8.16 -17.06
N ASN A 82 0.35 -8.55 -16.64
CA ASN A 82 -0.38 -9.64 -17.31
C ASN A 82 -0.80 -9.25 -18.74
N SER A 83 -0.95 -7.97 -19.02
CA SER A 83 -1.29 -7.45 -20.35
C SER A 83 -0.08 -7.34 -21.30
N THR A 84 1.14 -7.62 -20.83
CA THR A 84 2.36 -7.58 -21.66
C THR A 84 2.32 -8.71 -22.70
N SER A 85 2.54 -8.38 -23.99
CA SER A 85 2.57 -9.33 -25.07
C SER A 85 3.65 -10.41 -24.87
N ALA A 86 3.46 -11.61 -25.43
CA ALA A 86 4.45 -12.69 -25.33
C ALA A 86 5.80 -12.28 -25.92
N GLN A 87 5.80 -11.49 -27.01
CA GLN A 87 7.01 -10.98 -27.65
C GLN A 87 7.76 -10.00 -26.74
N ASP A 88 7.05 -9.03 -26.16
CA ASP A 88 7.65 -8.06 -25.24
C ASP A 88 8.14 -8.75 -23.97
N ARG A 89 7.38 -9.73 -23.46
CA ARG A 89 7.81 -10.52 -22.31
C ARG A 89 9.16 -11.19 -22.55
N SER A 90 9.32 -11.89 -23.69
CA SER A 90 10.59 -12.55 -24.05
C SER A 90 11.73 -11.56 -24.25
N ARG A 91 11.43 -10.35 -24.79
CA ARG A 91 12.41 -9.26 -24.91
C ARG A 91 12.88 -8.78 -23.54
N ILE A 92 11.92 -8.50 -22.64
CA ILE A 92 12.22 -8.00 -21.29
C ILE A 92 12.98 -9.06 -20.48
N GLU A 93 12.59 -10.34 -20.58
CA GLU A 93 13.27 -11.46 -19.93
C GLU A 93 14.74 -11.51 -20.32
N LYS A 94 15.04 -11.43 -21.61
CA LYS A 94 16.42 -11.36 -22.10
C LYS A 94 17.17 -10.14 -21.57
N MET A 95 16.52 -8.96 -21.50
CA MET A 95 17.10 -7.75 -20.96
C MET A 95 17.41 -7.84 -19.47
N ILE A 96 16.62 -8.62 -18.72
CA ILE A 96 16.87 -8.92 -17.30
C ILE A 96 18.09 -9.83 -17.16
N GLU A 97 18.16 -10.89 -17.97
CA GLU A 97 19.26 -11.86 -17.94
C GLU A 97 20.59 -11.30 -18.40
N ASP A 98 20.62 -10.38 -19.38
CA ASP A 98 21.84 -9.74 -19.86
C ASP A 98 22.20 -8.45 -19.11
N GLY A 99 21.38 -8.00 -18.15
CA GLY A 99 21.64 -6.84 -17.31
C GLY A 99 21.36 -5.49 -17.97
N THR A 100 20.72 -5.48 -19.15
CA THR A 100 20.40 -4.23 -19.87
C THR A 100 19.08 -3.58 -19.40
N CYS A 101 18.24 -4.27 -18.65
CA CYS A 101 17.13 -3.71 -17.90
C CYS A 101 17.62 -3.20 -16.55
N ASP A 102 17.67 -1.89 -16.35
CA ASP A 102 18.14 -1.29 -15.09
C ASP A 102 17.08 -1.29 -14.01
N VAL A 103 15.84 -0.92 -14.37
CA VAL A 103 14.70 -0.88 -13.44
C VAL A 103 13.51 -1.60 -14.06
N LEU A 104 13.09 -2.67 -13.44
CA LEU A 104 11.88 -3.39 -13.80
C LEU A 104 10.72 -2.96 -12.90
N ILE A 105 9.59 -2.57 -13.49
CA ILE A 105 8.35 -2.27 -12.76
C ILE A 105 7.33 -3.33 -13.11
N THR A 106 6.81 -4.02 -12.09
CA THR A 106 5.99 -5.22 -12.31
C THR A 106 4.94 -5.45 -11.24
N THR A 107 4.02 -6.36 -11.51
CA THR A 107 3.10 -6.90 -10.51
C THR A 107 3.74 -8.08 -9.75
N HIS A 108 3.02 -8.62 -8.78
CA HIS A 108 3.39 -9.85 -8.06
C HIS A 108 3.57 -11.08 -8.97
N ALA A 109 3.14 -11.02 -10.23
CA ALA A 109 3.33 -12.10 -11.21
C ALA A 109 4.81 -12.46 -11.42
N LEU A 110 5.74 -11.55 -11.11
CA LEU A 110 7.18 -11.85 -11.09
C LEU A 110 7.53 -13.00 -10.15
N LEU A 111 6.82 -13.15 -9.04
CA LEU A 111 7.11 -14.18 -8.03
C LEU A 111 6.92 -15.60 -8.55
N TYR A 112 6.02 -15.78 -9.49
CA TYR A 112 5.67 -17.09 -10.05
C TYR A 112 6.54 -17.48 -11.24
N ASN A 113 7.41 -16.58 -11.73
CA ASN A 113 8.30 -16.84 -12.86
C ASN A 113 9.75 -17.00 -12.36
N GLU A 114 10.48 -17.99 -12.88
CA GLU A 114 11.89 -18.27 -12.54
C GLU A 114 12.87 -17.37 -13.31
N TRP A 115 12.66 -16.06 -13.30
CA TRP A 115 13.55 -15.15 -14.00
C TRP A 115 14.87 -14.95 -13.27
N LYS A 116 15.95 -15.02 -14.02
CA LYS A 116 17.30 -14.85 -13.50
C LYS A 116 17.78 -13.43 -13.81
N PHE A 117 18.01 -12.67 -12.76
CA PHE A 117 18.64 -11.36 -12.89
C PHE A 117 20.15 -11.50 -13.03
N ALA A 118 20.77 -10.69 -13.89
CA ALA A 118 22.23 -10.63 -13.98
C ALA A 118 22.86 -10.15 -12.67
N ASN A 119 22.29 -9.13 -12.05
CA ASN A 119 22.75 -8.57 -10.78
C ASN A 119 21.62 -7.82 -10.05
N LEU A 120 20.74 -8.52 -9.34
CA LEU A 120 19.64 -7.88 -8.60
C LEU A 120 20.15 -7.25 -7.29
N GLY A 121 20.17 -5.93 -7.20
CA GLY A 121 20.64 -5.19 -6.03
C GLY A 121 19.56 -4.60 -5.15
N LEU A 122 18.34 -4.36 -5.69
CA LEU A 122 17.22 -3.78 -4.92
C LEU A 122 15.88 -4.36 -5.34
N VAL A 123 15.04 -4.65 -4.33
CA VAL A 123 13.62 -4.94 -4.48
C VAL A 123 12.82 -3.92 -3.67
N ALA A 124 11.96 -3.14 -4.32
CA ALA A 124 11.00 -2.25 -3.68
C ALA A 124 9.58 -2.81 -3.85
N ILE A 125 8.85 -2.98 -2.77
CA ILE A 125 7.50 -3.57 -2.76
C ILE A 125 6.52 -2.51 -2.27
N ASP A 126 5.54 -2.15 -3.10
CA ASP A 126 4.49 -1.20 -2.73
C ASP A 126 3.26 -1.94 -2.20
N GLU A 127 2.57 -1.33 -1.22
CA GLU A 127 1.35 -1.84 -0.57
C GLU A 127 1.50 -3.26 0.00
N GLN A 128 2.38 -3.41 0.97
CA GLN A 128 2.80 -4.68 1.57
C GLN A 128 1.68 -5.57 2.12
N HIS A 129 0.53 -5.03 2.51
CA HIS A 129 -0.54 -5.82 3.15
C HIS A 129 -1.03 -7.02 2.31
N ARG A 130 -0.58 -7.11 1.05
CA ARG A 130 -0.84 -8.23 0.13
C ARG A 130 0.38 -9.17 -0.05
N PHE A 131 1.47 -8.96 0.71
CA PHE A 131 2.73 -9.70 0.57
C PHE A 131 3.09 -10.46 1.84
N GLY A 132 3.05 -11.79 1.80
CA GLY A 132 3.50 -12.65 2.91
C GLY A 132 5.03 -12.71 3.06
N VAL A 133 5.49 -13.18 4.21
CA VAL A 133 6.92 -13.42 4.51
C VAL A 133 7.53 -14.42 3.51
N GLU A 134 6.79 -15.47 3.18
CA GLU A 134 7.18 -16.52 2.23
C GLU A 134 7.50 -16.00 0.83
N GLN A 135 6.69 -15.05 0.35
CA GLN A 135 6.89 -14.41 -0.95
C GLN A 135 8.13 -13.52 -0.97
N ARG A 136 8.48 -12.89 0.17
CA ARG A 136 9.73 -12.12 0.32
C ARG A 136 10.96 -13.01 0.25
N SER A 137 10.96 -14.13 0.97
CA SER A 137 12.04 -15.11 0.95
C SER A 137 12.33 -15.66 -0.45
N GLN A 138 11.27 -15.93 -1.24
CA GLN A 138 11.42 -16.38 -2.62
C GLN A 138 12.13 -15.36 -3.53
N LEU A 139 11.91 -14.05 -3.28
CA LEU A 139 12.61 -13.00 -4.03
C LEU A 139 14.09 -12.89 -3.64
N LEU A 140 14.38 -13.02 -2.36
CA LEU A 140 15.76 -12.92 -1.86
C LEU A 140 16.66 -14.07 -2.34
N GLY A 141 16.09 -15.25 -2.58
CA GLY A 141 16.82 -16.43 -3.09
C GLY A 141 17.14 -16.43 -4.59
N ARG A 142 16.76 -15.38 -5.34
CA ARG A 142 16.92 -15.32 -6.81
C ARG A 142 18.22 -14.69 -7.31
N SER A 143 19.07 -14.24 -6.41
CA SER A 143 20.37 -13.65 -6.73
C SER A 143 21.44 -14.32 -5.91
N GLU A 144 22.66 -14.40 -6.45
CA GLU A 144 23.84 -14.90 -5.70
C GLU A 144 24.13 -14.03 -4.48
N LEU A 145 23.85 -12.74 -4.56
CA LEU A 145 23.92 -11.80 -3.45
C LEU A 145 22.51 -11.40 -3.04
N THR A 146 22.21 -11.46 -1.74
CA THR A 146 20.93 -11.02 -1.21
C THR A 146 20.69 -9.54 -1.53
N PRO A 147 19.64 -9.17 -2.27
CA PRO A 147 19.36 -7.79 -2.63
C PRO A 147 18.90 -6.97 -1.41
N HIS A 148 19.09 -5.67 -1.45
CA HIS A 148 18.41 -4.75 -0.54
C HIS A 148 16.90 -4.82 -0.75
N MET A 149 16.11 -4.65 0.33
CA MET A 149 14.66 -4.67 0.26
C MET A 149 14.08 -3.40 0.91
N ILE A 150 13.14 -2.78 0.20
CA ILE A 150 12.30 -1.70 0.73
C ILE A 150 10.85 -2.13 0.58
N VAL A 151 10.18 -2.29 1.68
CA VAL A 151 8.75 -2.58 1.72
C VAL A 151 8.03 -1.30 2.10
N MET A 152 7.10 -0.86 1.26
CA MET A 152 6.35 0.38 1.45
C MET A 152 4.92 0.08 1.91
N SER A 153 4.43 0.84 2.88
CA SER A 153 3.04 0.79 3.31
C SER A 153 2.44 2.19 3.37
N ALA A 154 1.29 2.37 2.74
CA ALA A 154 0.48 3.58 2.88
C ALA A 154 -0.49 3.50 4.07
N THR A 155 -0.71 2.30 4.62
CA THR A 155 -1.38 2.15 5.90
C THR A 155 -0.34 2.27 7.01
N PRO A 156 -0.44 3.28 7.87
CA PRO A 156 0.37 3.31 9.07
C PRO A 156 0.11 2.07 9.92
N ILE A 157 1.18 1.40 10.30
CA ILE A 157 1.14 0.23 11.19
C ILE A 157 1.66 0.72 12.54
N PRO A 158 0.94 0.49 13.66
CA PRO A 158 1.45 0.83 14.97
C PRO A 158 2.87 0.30 15.17
N ARG A 159 3.75 1.11 15.76
CA ARG A 159 5.18 0.78 15.90
C ARG A 159 5.39 -0.60 16.54
N THR A 160 4.63 -0.90 17.56
CA THR A 160 4.69 -2.18 18.28
C THR A 160 4.23 -3.36 17.42
N ALA A 161 3.18 -3.18 16.62
CA ALA A 161 2.73 -4.18 15.67
C ALA A 161 3.78 -4.39 14.56
N ALA A 162 4.40 -3.30 14.06
CA ALA A 162 5.47 -3.39 13.09
C ALA A 162 6.69 -4.17 13.62
N MET A 163 7.07 -3.99 14.88
CA MET A 163 8.17 -4.74 15.52
C MET A 163 7.87 -6.23 15.67
N LEU A 164 6.60 -6.59 15.94
CA LEU A 164 6.21 -7.99 16.12
C LEU A 164 6.12 -8.74 14.79
N TYR A 165 5.56 -8.11 13.76
CA TYR A 165 5.24 -8.78 12.50
C TYR A 165 6.27 -8.57 11.39
N PHE A 166 7.10 -7.55 11.55
CA PHE A 166 8.15 -7.18 10.60
C PHE A 166 9.47 -6.94 11.31
N GLY A 167 9.76 -7.76 12.34
CA GLY A 167 10.98 -7.65 13.13
C GLY A 167 12.26 -7.81 12.31
N ASP A 168 12.16 -8.49 11.17
CA ASP A 168 13.20 -8.62 10.15
C ASP A 168 13.46 -7.32 9.37
N LEU A 169 12.50 -6.37 9.39
CA LEU A 169 12.58 -5.12 8.67
C LEU A 169 12.89 -3.94 9.61
N LYS A 170 13.92 -3.18 9.30
CA LYS A 170 14.19 -1.94 10.02
C LYS A 170 13.17 -0.88 9.65
N ASN A 171 12.35 -0.45 10.64
CA ASN A 171 11.30 0.54 10.41
C ASN A 171 11.86 1.93 10.12
N THR A 172 11.27 2.60 9.12
CA THR A 172 11.56 3.98 8.72
C THR A 172 10.24 4.69 8.50
N VAL A 173 9.97 5.73 9.27
CA VAL A 173 8.71 6.48 9.24
C VAL A 173 8.92 7.83 8.57
N MET A 174 8.08 8.14 7.58
CA MET A 174 8.00 9.45 6.93
C MET A 174 6.85 10.23 7.56
N THR A 175 7.18 11.22 8.36
CA THR A 175 6.20 12.05 9.06
C THR A 175 5.83 13.32 8.31
N ASP A 176 6.71 13.75 7.38
CA ASP A 176 6.51 14.98 6.66
C ASP A 176 5.52 14.81 5.50
N MET A 177 4.60 15.77 5.41
CA MET A 177 3.70 15.89 4.26
C MET A 177 4.27 16.87 3.23
N PRO A 178 4.00 16.66 1.94
CA PRO A 178 4.40 17.60 0.90
C PRO A 178 3.89 19.01 1.20
N LYS A 179 4.76 20.01 0.99
CA LYS A 179 4.41 21.43 1.18
C LYS A 179 3.20 21.81 0.32
N GLY A 180 2.25 22.52 0.92
CA GLY A 180 1.05 23.03 0.23
C GLY A 180 -0.19 22.13 0.31
N ARG A 181 -0.09 20.92 0.81
CA ARG A 181 -1.25 20.05 1.04
C ARG A 181 -2.10 20.61 2.21
N LYS A 182 -3.39 20.79 1.95
CA LYS A 182 -4.35 21.20 2.98
C LYS A 182 -4.96 19.96 3.66
N PRO A 183 -5.20 19.98 4.97
CA PRO A 183 -5.87 18.88 5.63
C PRO A 183 -7.28 18.71 5.09
N VAL A 184 -7.68 17.44 4.89
CA VAL A 184 -9.02 17.08 4.43
C VAL A 184 -10.01 17.28 5.59
N LYS A 185 -11.05 18.10 5.37
CA LYS A 185 -12.09 18.34 6.36
C LYS A 185 -13.03 17.14 6.42
N THR A 186 -12.87 16.33 7.47
CA THR A 186 -13.71 15.13 7.67
C THR A 186 -14.93 15.48 8.51
N LYS A 187 -16.10 14.95 8.12
CA LYS A 187 -17.38 15.09 8.84
C LYS A 187 -18.15 13.80 8.82
N VAL A 188 -18.71 13.43 9.98
CA VAL A 188 -19.63 12.30 10.09
C VAL A 188 -21.08 12.81 9.92
N ALA A 189 -21.80 12.20 8.99
CA ALA A 189 -23.22 12.52 8.71
C ALA A 189 -24.11 11.40 9.27
N ARG A 190 -24.88 11.71 10.30
CA ARG A 190 -25.77 10.79 11.03
C ARG A 190 -27.26 11.08 10.80
N THR A 191 -27.57 12.21 10.20
CA THR A 191 -28.95 12.62 9.93
C THR A 191 -29.16 12.89 8.45
N GLN A 192 -30.37 12.70 7.95
CA GLN A 192 -30.71 12.96 6.53
C GLN A 192 -30.29 14.36 6.08
N LYS A 193 -30.46 15.38 6.92
CA LYS A 193 -30.05 16.75 6.61
C LYS A 193 -28.53 16.87 6.41
N GLN A 194 -27.73 16.10 7.15
CA GLN A 194 -26.28 16.07 6.99
C GLN A 194 -25.87 15.30 5.73
N VAL A 195 -26.58 14.21 5.41
CA VAL A 195 -26.42 13.47 4.15
C VAL A 195 -26.71 14.38 2.96
N ASP A 196 -27.83 15.07 2.96
CA ASP A 196 -28.19 16.02 1.90
C ASP A 196 -27.13 17.12 1.74
N SER A 197 -26.57 17.60 2.86
CA SER A 197 -25.50 18.59 2.85
C SER A 197 -24.21 18.05 2.19
N ALA A 198 -23.89 16.76 2.35
CA ALA A 198 -22.74 16.13 1.70
C ALA A 198 -22.90 16.09 0.18
N TYR A 199 -24.08 15.68 -0.31
CA TYR A 199 -24.36 15.67 -1.75
C TYR A 199 -24.47 17.08 -2.36
N LEU A 200 -25.00 18.05 -1.63
CA LEU A 200 -24.97 19.47 -2.03
C LEU A 200 -23.52 19.98 -2.15
N ARG A 201 -22.59 19.49 -1.32
CA ARG A 201 -21.17 19.81 -1.45
C ARG A 201 -20.60 19.24 -2.74
N ILE A 202 -20.90 18.00 -3.12
CA ILE A 202 -20.49 17.43 -4.42
C ILE A 202 -20.92 18.35 -5.55
N ARG A 203 -22.22 18.71 -5.62
CA ARG A 203 -22.74 19.60 -6.67
C ARG A 203 -22.00 20.93 -6.75
N LYS A 204 -21.72 21.54 -5.59
CA LYS A 204 -20.98 22.81 -5.53
C LYS A 204 -19.54 22.68 -6.06
N GLU A 205 -18.86 21.60 -5.71
CA GLU A 205 -17.48 21.37 -6.15
C GLU A 205 -17.44 21.05 -7.66
N VAL A 206 -18.38 20.26 -8.16
CA VAL A 206 -18.51 19.97 -9.60
C VAL A 206 -18.84 21.23 -10.41
N GLN A 207 -19.73 22.09 -9.92
CA GLN A 207 -20.00 23.40 -10.55
C GLN A 207 -18.77 24.29 -10.60
N ALA A 208 -17.82 24.09 -9.70
CA ALA A 208 -16.52 24.78 -9.70
C ALA A 208 -15.44 24.06 -10.54
N GLY A 209 -15.84 23.06 -11.35
CA GLY A 209 -14.95 22.29 -12.24
C GLY A 209 -14.14 21.20 -11.52
N ARG A 210 -14.50 20.82 -10.30
CA ARG A 210 -13.84 19.77 -9.52
C ARG A 210 -14.61 18.45 -9.60
N GLN A 211 -14.00 17.39 -9.08
CA GLN A 211 -14.54 16.04 -9.14
C GLN A 211 -14.76 15.46 -7.75
N ALA A 212 -15.56 14.40 -7.67
CA ALA A 212 -15.89 13.74 -6.42
C ALA A 212 -15.86 12.21 -6.54
N TYR A 213 -15.62 11.56 -5.39
CA TYR A 213 -15.79 10.13 -5.19
C TYR A 213 -17.00 9.86 -4.30
N VAL A 214 -17.76 8.81 -4.62
CA VAL A 214 -18.78 8.22 -3.75
C VAL A 214 -18.43 6.74 -3.61
N VAL A 215 -18.17 6.28 -2.39
CA VAL A 215 -17.79 4.90 -2.09
C VAL A 215 -18.93 4.25 -1.33
N CYS A 216 -19.43 3.13 -1.84
CA CYS A 216 -20.52 2.37 -1.25
C CYS A 216 -19.98 1.08 -0.63
N ALA A 217 -20.37 0.79 0.63
CA ALA A 217 -20.13 -0.51 1.22
C ALA A 217 -21.12 -1.52 0.63
N LEU A 218 -20.61 -2.58 0.00
CA LEU A 218 -21.47 -3.63 -0.51
C LEU A 218 -22.00 -4.52 0.60
N VAL A 219 -23.31 -4.77 0.55
CA VAL A 219 -24.02 -5.69 1.44
C VAL A 219 -24.08 -7.05 0.77
N ASN A 220 -23.31 -8.01 1.30
CA ASN A 220 -23.52 -9.46 1.22
C ASN A 220 -23.46 -10.26 -0.09
N ASP A 221 -22.87 -11.39 0.06
CA ASP A 221 -23.10 -12.79 -0.31
C ASP A 221 -22.77 -13.27 -1.72
N SER A 222 -22.84 -12.51 -2.75
CA SER A 222 -22.22 -12.86 -4.02
C SER A 222 -21.80 -11.63 -4.81
N GLU A 223 -20.68 -11.70 -5.48
CA GLU A 223 -20.17 -10.62 -6.33
C GLU A 223 -21.19 -10.15 -7.37
N LYS A 224 -22.10 -11.05 -7.85
CA LYS A 224 -23.15 -10.70 -8.80
C LYS A 224 -24.23 -9.84 -8.21
N VAL A 225 -24.68 -10.11 -6.99
CA VAL A 225 -25.68 -9.30 -6.27
C VAL A 225 -25.10 -7.92 -5.97
N GLN A 226 -23.84 -7.87 -5.63
CA GLN A 226 -23.11 -6.63 -5.36
C GLN A 226 -23.06 -5.70 -6.58
N ALA A 227 -22.72 -6.21 -7.75
CA ALA A 227 -22.68 -5.43 -8.99
C ALA A 227 -24.07 -4.87 -9.35
N THR A 228 -25.12 -5.69 -9.24
CA THR A 228 -26.49 -5.27 -9.51
C THR A 228 -26.93 -4.18 -8.55
N SER A 229 -26.60 -4.30 -7.26
CA SER A 229 -26.92 -3.28 -6.25
C SER A 229 -26.18 -1.97 -6.50
N ALA A 230 -24.90 -2.02 -6.91
CA ALA A 230 -24.12 -0.83 -7.24
C ALA A 230 -24.70 -0.08 -8.44
N VAL A 231 -25.12 -0.81 -9.50
CA VAL A 231 -25.77 -0.21 -10.67
C VAL A 231 -27.10 0.45 -10.28
N ALA A 232 -27.94 -0.26 -9.51
CA ALA A 232 -29.23 0.29 -9.06
C ALA A 232 -29.04 1.57 -8.21
N HIS A 233 -28.03 1.55 -7.34
CA HIS A 233 -27.71 2.71 -6.50
C HIS A 233 -27.23 3.92 -7.33
N VAL A 234 -26.40 3.68 -8.35
CA VAL A 234 -25.98 4.76 -9.27
C VAL A 234 -27.19 5.36 -9.99
N GLU A 235 -28.15 4.55 -10.44
CA GLU A 235 -29.37 5.06 -11.07
C GLU A 235 -30.22 5.88 -10.10
N GLU A 236 -30.29 5.47 -8.83
CA GLU A 236 -30.94 6.24 -7.77
C GLU A 236 -30.27 7.60 -7.53
N LEU A 237 -28.93 7.60 -7.39
CA LEU A 237 -28.14 8.83 -7.25
C LEU A 237 -28.32 9.76 -8.46
N ARG A 238 -28.35 9.19 -9.67
CA ARG A 238 -28.57 9.94 -10.93
C ARG A 238 -29.93 10.56 -11.02
N ALA A 239 -30.97 9.89 -10.51
CA ALA A 239 -32.33 10.39 -10.51
C ALA A 239 -32.59 11.43 -9.42
N ASN A 240 -31.82 11.44 -8.34
CA ASN A 240 -32.04 12.25 -7.15
C ASN A 240 -30.90 13.21 -6.83
N GLN A 241 -29.94 12.76 -6.00
CA GLN A 241 -28.94 13.64 -5.39
C GLN A 241 -27.90 14.20 -6.40
N LEU A 242 -27.63 13.46 -7.47
CA LEU A 242 -26.59 13.79 -8.47
C LEU A 242 -27.19 14.01 -9.87
N GLU A 243 -28.49 14.41 -9.95
CA GLU A 243 -29.18 14.70 -11.21
C GLU A 243 -28.36 15.71 -12.05
N GLY A 244 -28.21 15.41 -13.34
CA GLY A 244 -27.48 16.25 -14.30
C GLY A 244 -25.97 16.18 -14.25
N LEU A 245 -25.38 15.40 -13.35
CA LEU A 245 -23.94 15.17 -13.30
C LEU A 245 -23.55 13.90 -14.09
N LYS A 246 -22.34 13.91 -14.63
CA LYS A 246 -21.76 12.74 -15.32
C LYS A 246 -21.20 11.77 -14.30
N ILE A 247 -21.84 10.63 -14.15
CA ILE A 247 -21.47 9.61 -13.14
C ILE A 247 -20.84 8.41 -13.83
N GLY A 248 -19.63 8.06 -13.42
CA GLY A 248 -18.97 6.78 -13.72
C GLY A 248 -19.16 5.78 -12.58
N LEU A 249 -19.17 4.48 -12.89
CA LEU A 249 -19.25 3.40 -11.91
C LEU A 249 -18.07 2.45 -12.07
N VAL A 250 -17.45 2.08 -10.94
CA VAL A 250 -16.41 1.03 -10.88
C VAL A 250 -16.78 0.01 -9.80
N HIS A 251 -16.85 -1.28 -10.16
CA HIS A 251 -17.15 -2.36 -9.22
C HIS A 251 -16.31 -3.62 -9.46
N GLY A 252 -16.35 -4.57 -8.52
CA GLY A 252 -15.49 -5.75 -8.51
C GLY A 252 -15.58 -6.62 -9.78
N GLN A 253 -16.75 -6.75 -10.38
CA GLN A 253 -16.99 -7.63 -11.53
C GLN A 253 -16.57 -7.07 -12.90
N MET A 254 -16.22 -5.78 -12.96
CA MET A 254 -15.69 -5.21 -14.20
C MET A 254 -14.33 -5.82 -14.52
N THR A 255 -14.08 -6.04 -15.81
CA THR A 255 -12.76 -6.41 -16.32
C THR A 255 -11.73 -5.33 -16.04
N SER A 256 -10.45 -5.66 -16.13
CA SER A 256 -9.37 -4.66 -15.96
C SER A 256 -9.48 -3.52 -16.96
N ASP A 257 -9.82 -3.85 -18.22
CA ASP A 257 -9.94 -2.87 -19.31
C ASP A 257 -11.14 -1.92 -19.10
N GLU A 258 -12.28 -2.45 -18.65
CA GLU A 258 -13.45 -1.62 -18.31
C GLU A 258 -13.14 -0.67 -17.15
N LYS A 259 -12.48 -1.15 -16.09
CA LYS A 259 -12.05 -0.30 -14.97
C LYS A 259 -11.09 0.78 -15.43
N GLU A 260 -10.13 0.43 -16.30
CA GLU A 260 -9.16 1.37 -16.84
C GLU A 260 -9.84 2.45 -17.70
N SER A 261 -10.81 2.08 -18.55
CA SER A 261 -11.57 3.05 -19.36
C SER A 261 -12.27 4.09 -18.51
N VAL A 262 -13.05 3.64 -17.50
CA VAL A 262 -13.77 4.55 -16.60
C VAL A 262 -12.81 5.42 -15.79
N MET A 263 -11.68 4.87 -15.37
CA MET A 263 -10.66 5.64 -14.64
C MET A 263 -9.96 6.68 -15.53
N LEU A 264 -9.76 6.39 -16.80
CA LEU A 264 -9.23 7.37 -17.77
C LEU A 264 -10.21 8.52 -18.01
N GLU A 265 -11.50 8.22 -18.23
CA GLU A 265 -12.56 9.21 -18.36
C GLU A 265 -12.69 10.10 -17.10
N PHE A 266 -12.53 9.49 -15.91
CA PHE A 266 -12.53 10.27 -14.67
C PHE A 266 -11.28 11.14 -14.53
N THR A 267 -10.11 10.62 -14.89
CA THR A 267 -8.85 11.37 -14.82
C THR A 267 -8.79 12.52 -15.85
N SER A 268 -9.40 12.32 -17.02
CA SER A 268 -9.51 13.37 -18.06
C SER A 268 -10.55 14.46 -17.72
N GLY A 269 -11.40 14.24 -16.69
CA GLY A 269 -12.46 15.16 -16.30
C GLY A 269 -13.75 15.00 -17.11
N GLU A 270 -13.90 13.92 -17.88
CA GLU A 270 -15.14 13.61 -18.61
C GLU A 270 -16.24 13.10 -17.65
N ILE A 271 -15.88 12.52 -16.51
CA ILE A 271 -16.74 12.09 -15.42
C ILE A 271 -16.59 13.06 -14.26
N ASP A 272 -17.70 13.56 -13.73
CA ASP A 272 -17.78 14.48 -12.59
C ASP A 272 -17.69 13.74 -11.25
N VAL A 273 -18.39 12.61 -11.15
CA VAL A 273 -18.50 11.82 -9.93
C VAL A 273 -18.21 10.36 -10.23
N LEU A 274 -17.22 9.80 -9.55
CA LEU A 274 -16.92 8.38 -9.64
C LEU A 274 -17.55 7.65 -8.44
N VAL A 275 -18.57 6.84 -8.73
CA VAL A 275 -19.16 5.92 -7.76
C VAL A 275 -18.39 4.61 -7.80
N SER A 276 -18.06 4.08 -6.64
CA SER A 276 -17.33 2.82 -6.56
C SER A 276 -17.76 2.01 -5.36
N THR A 277 -17.62 0.71 -5.53
CA THR A 277 -17.56 -0.22 -4.40
C THR A 277 -16.16 -0.17 -3.77
N THR A 278 -15.85 -1.02 -2.79
CA THR A 278 -14.58 -1.06 -2.05
C THR A 278 -13.28 -1.12 -2.90
N VAL A 279 -13.39 -1.22 -4.22
CA VAL A 279 -12.28 -1.42 -5.16
C VAL A 279 -11.38 -0.19 -5.39
N ILE A 280 -11.78 1.02 -4.95
CA ILE A 280 -10.95 2.25 -5.06
C ILE A 280 -9.71 2.22 -4.13
N GLU A 281 -9.53 1.20 -3.32
CA GLU A 281 -8.34 1.08 -2.47
C GLU A 281 -7.02 1.17 -3.26
N VAL A 282 -7.08 0.90 -4.58
CA VAL A 282 -5.89 0.80 -5.40
C VAL A 282 -5.96 1.78 -6.57
N GLY A 283 -5.19 2.90 -6.50
CA GLY A 283 -4.61 3.32 -7.68
C GLY A 283 -4.48 4.76 -8.08
N VAL A 284 -5.37 5.30 -8.90
CA VAL A 284 -5.07 6.49 -9.66
C VAL A 284 -5.21 7.75 -8.81
N ASP A 285 -4.20 8.59 -8.90
CA ASP A 285 -4.16 9.93 -8.30
C ASP A 285 -4.94 10.91 -9.18
N VAL A 286 -6.08 11.39 -8.67
CA VAL A 286 -6.83 12.47 -9.33
C VAL A 286 -6.76 13.73 -8.47
N SER A 287 -5.84 14.62 -8.82
CA SER A 287 -5.60 15.86 -8.06
C SER A 287 -6.80 16.81 -8.04
N ASN A 288 -7.69 16.70 -9.06
CA ASN A 288 -8.91 17.49 -9.18
C ASN A 288 -10.06 17.00 -8.31
N ALA A 289 -9.98 15.80 -7.70
CA ALA A 289 -10.98 15.26 -6.81
C ALA A 289 -10.88 15.89 -5.41
N THR A 290 -11.92 16.63 -5.01
CA THR A 290 -11.94 17.39 -3.75
C THR A 290 -12.97 16.90 -2.74
N VAL A 291 -13.90 16.03 -3.15
CA VAL A 291 -14.92 15.47 -2.24
C VAL A 291 -14.86 13.95 -2.26
N MET A 292 -14.86 13.37 -1.07
CA MET A 292 -15.05 11.96 -0.82
C MET A 292 -16.33 11.79 0.01
N VAL A 293 -17.25 10.98 -0.46
CA VAL A 293 -18.41 10.51 0.32
C VAL A 293 -18.27 9.01 0.50
N VAL A 294 -18.33 8.54 1.73
CA VAL A 294 -18.31 7.12 2.06
C VAL A 294 -19.66 6.76 2.68
N GLU A 295 -20.45 5.99 1.98
CA GLU A 295 -21.75 5.50 2.45
C GLU A 295 -21.55 4.26 3.31
N ASP A 296 -22.45 4.03 4.27
CA ASP A 296 -22.35 2.94 5.26
C ASP A 296 -20.91 2.89 5.89
N ALA A 297 -20.37 4.05 6.24
CA ALA A 297 -18.98 4.19 6.69
C ALA A 297 -18.66 3.33 7.93
N ASP A 298 -19.65 2.93 8.71
CA ASP A 298 -19.54 2.04 9.86
C ASP A 298 -19.08 0.61 9.49
N ARG A 299 -19.19 0.21 8.23
CA ARG A 299 -18.76 -1.09 7.72
C ARG A 299 -17.28 -1.15 7.38
N PHE A 300 -16.63 0.01 7.24
CA PHE A 300 -15.22 0.10 6.91
C PHE A 300 -14.34 0.09 8.16
N GLY A 301 -13.14 -0.50 8.03
CA GLY A 301 -12.09 -0.35 9.03
C GLY A 301 -11.48 1.05 9.02
N LEU A 302 -10.88 1.48 10.16
CA LEU A 302 -10.23 2.79 10.26
C LEU A 302 -9.14 2.97 9.18
N SER A 303 -8.32 1.95 8.95
CA SER A 303 -7.27 1.99 7.92
C SER A 303 -7.84 2.20 6.51
N GLN A 304 -8.99 1.56 6.18
CA GLN A 304 -9.67 1.73 4.89
C GLN A 304 -10.24 3.14 4.75
N LEU A 305 -10.93 3.64 5.78
CA LEU A 305 -11.46 5.01 5.79
C LEU A 305 -10.34 6.04 5.63
N HIS A 306 -9.21 5.82 6.29
CA HIS A 306 -8.04 6.68 6.16
C HIS A 306 -7.46 6.66 4.73
N GLN A 307 -7.34 5.49 4.11
CA GLN A 307 -6.91 5.38 2.71
C GLN A 307 -7.87 6.06 1.75
N LEU A 308 -9.20 5.89 1.92
CA LEU A 308 -10.21 6.56 1.12
C LEU A 308 -10.13 8.09 1.29
N ARG A 309 -10.01 8.59 2.54
CA ARG A 309 -9.79 10.01 2.81
C ARG A 309 -8.56 10.54 2.09
N GLY A 310 -7.49 9.76 2.03
CA GLY A 310 -6.23 10.10 1.35
C GLY A 310 -6.33 10.20 -0.17
N ARG A 311 -7.43 9.74 -0.79
CA ARG A 311 -7.68 9.86 -2.24
C ARG A 311 -8.09 11.28 -2.66
N VAL A 312 -8.50 12.12 -1.74
CA VAL A 312 -8.78 13.55 -1.98
C VAL A 312 -7.76 14.43 -1.26
N GLY A 313 -7.72 15.71 -1.59
CA GLY A 313 -6.78 16.65 -0.98
C GLY A 313 -5.35 16.56 -1.53
N ARG A 314 -5.19 16.14 -2.78
CA ARG A 314 -3.88 16.03 -3.45
C ARG A 314 -3.54 17.29 -4.26
N GLY A 315 -4.52 18.15 -4.48
CA GLY A 315 -4.36 19.47 -5.09
C GLY A 315 -4.20 20.59 -4.04
N SER A 316 -4.21 21.84 -4.52
CA SER A 316 -4.15 23.05 -3.68
C SER A 316 -5.51 23.45 -3.09
N ASP A 317 -6.60 22.83 -3.54
CA ASP A 317 -7.96 23.14 -3.11
C ASP A 317 -8.34 22.52 -1.78
N SER A 318 -9.30 23.15 -1.07
CA SER A 318 -9.86 22.60 0.14
C SER A 318 -10.67 21.34 -0.17
N SER A 319 -10.41 20.25 0.54
CA SER A 319 -11.04 18.96 0.30
C SER A 319 -11.86 18.49 1.49
N TYR A 320 -12.84 17.65 1.21
CA TYR A 320 -13.86 17.23 2.16
C TYR A 320 -14.03 15.71 2.10
N CYS A 321 -14.21 15.10 3.28
CA CYS A 321 -14.55 13.69 3.42
C CYS A 321 -15.79 13.57 4.30
N PHE A 322 -16.88 13.03 3.76
CA PHE A 322 -18.12 12.79 4.48
C PHE A 322 -18.29 11.29 4.71
N LEU A 323 -18.45 10.91 5.97
CA LEU A 323 -18.68 9.55 6.40
C LEU A 323 -20.14 9.40 6.79
N LEU A 324 -20.92 8.72 5.95
CA LEU A 324 -22.36 8.55 6.17
C LEU A 324 -22.61 7.28 6.98
N SER A 325 -23.32 7.36 8.09
CA SER A 325 -23.67 6.20 8.91
C SER A 325 -24.94 6.46 9.70
N GLU A 326 -25.89 5.54 9.59
CA GLU A 326 -27.13 5.55 10.38
C GLU A 326 -27.01 4.66 11.63
N LYS A 327 -25.92 3.87 11.74
CA LYS A 327 -25.75 2.92 12.85
C LYS A 327 -25.14 3.56 14.09
N GLU A 328 -25.74 3.23 15.24
CA GLU A 328 -25.40 3.77 16.56
C GLU A 328 -24.59 2.81 17.45
N THR A 329 -23.97 1.77 16.89
CA THR A 329 -23.13 0.88 17.74
C THR A 329 -21.91 1.63 18.26
N THR A 330 -21.59 1.46 19.54
CA THR A 330 -20.49 2.17 20.21
C THR A 330 -19.16 2.05 19.46
N ASN A 331 -18.82 0.85 18.97
CA ASN A 331 -17.59 0.66 18.22
C ASN A 331 -17.57 1.39 16.87
N ALA A 332 -18.69 1.46 16.18
CA ALA A 332 -18.81 2.23 14.92
C ALA A 332 -18.66 3.72 15.20
N GLN A 333 -19.35 4.23 16.24
CA GLN A 333 -19.26 5.62 16.65
C GLN A 333 -17.82 6.01 17.00
N ASN A 334 -17.13 5.23 17.86
CA ASN A 334 -15.76 5.50 18.26
C ASN A 334 -14.80 5.57 17.05
N ARG A 335 -14.96 4.68 16.06
CA ARG A 335 -14.16 4.71 14.83
C ARG A 335 -14.42 5.95 13.98
N LEU A 336 -15.68 6.30 13.78
CA LEU A 336 -16.06 7.45 12.96
C LEU A 336 -15.68 8.76 13.65
N ASP A 337 -15.82 8.85 14.98
CA ASP A 337 -15.40 9.99 15.78
C ASP A 337 -13.87 10.18 15.73
N ALA A 338 -13.10 9.09 15.79
CA ALA A 338 -11.65 9.14 15.59
C ALA A 338 -11.29 9.70 14.21
N MET A 339 -11.98 9.27 13.14
CA MET A 339 -11.75 9.79 11.78
C MET A 339 -12.06 11.30 11.66
N GLU A 340 -13.02 11.82 12.44
CA GLU A 340 -13.36 13.25 12.47
C GLU A 340 -12.36 14.04 13.33
N ALA A 341 -11.84 13.45 14.41
CA ALA A 341 -10.96 14.10 15.37
C ALA A 341 -9.54 14.28 14.86
N THR A 342 -8.99 13.29 14.15
CA THR A 342 -7.59 13.35 13.70
C THR A 342 -7.42 13.06 12.22
N SER A 343 -6.41 13.69 11.62
CA SER A 343 -5.92 13.39 10.28
C SER A 343 -4.68 12.51 10.28
N ASP A 344 -4.05 12.29 11.44
CA ASP A 344 -2.84 11.50 11.57
C ASP A 344 -3.16 10.00 11.42
N GLY A 345 -2.58 9.37 10.39
CA GLY A 345 -2.79 7.96 10.13
C GLY A 345 -2.17 7.04 11.19
N PHE A 346 -1.08 7.44 11.84
CA PHE A 346 -0.46 6.64 12.92
C PHE A 346 -1.33 6.64 14.16
N GLU A 347 -1.87 7.80 14.54
CA GLU A 347 -2.82 7.92 15.65
C GLU A 347 -4.09 7.07 15.38
N LEU A 348 -4.63 7.13 14.16
CA LEU A 348 -5.75 6.28 13.76
C LEU A 348 -5.43 4.78 13.83
N ALA A 349 -4.22 4.38 13.47
CA ALA A 349 -3.80 3.00 13.54
C ALA A 349 -3.68 2.50 14.99
N GLU A 350 -3.22 3.36 15.92
CA GLU A 350 -3.18 3.06 17.35
C GLU A 350 -4.60 2.91 17.92
N ILE A 351 -5.51 3.82 17.57
CA ILE A 351 -6.92 3.75 17.96
C ILE A 351 -7.58 2.45 17.39
N ASP A 352 -7.30 2.08 16.13
CA ASP A 352 -7.82 0.85 15.54
C ASP A 352 -7.33 -0.40 16.30
N LEU A 353 -6.06 -0.39 16.73
CA LEU A 353 -5.47 -1.44 17.56
C LEU A 353 -6.18 -1.57 18.92
N GLU A 354 -6.49 -0.44 19.54
CA GLU A 354 -7.22 -0.42 20.83
C GLU A 354 -8.66 -0.94 20.69
N LEU A 355 -9.37 -0.51 19.65
CA LEU A 355 -10.77 -0.86 19.41
C LEU A 355 -10.97 -2.33 19.01
N ARG A 356 -10.05 -2.90 18.24
CA ARG A 356 -10.12 -4.30 17.78
C ARG A 356 -9.59 -5.28 18.82
N GLY A 357 -8.70 -4.84 19.70
CA GLY A 357 -7.90 -5.73 20.54
C GLY A 357 -6.83 -6.47 19.72
N ALA A 358 -5.79 -6.96 20.39
CA ALA A 358 -4.60 -7.54 19.74
C ALA A 358 -4.86 -8.78 18.85
N GLY A 359 -6.00 -9.47 19.03
CA GLY A 359 -6.31 -10.72 18.32
C GLY A 359 -6.78 -10.57 16.87
N HIS A 360 -7.08 -9.36 16.39
CA HIS A 360 -7.68 -9.15 15.07
C HIS A 360 -6.82 -8.40 14.05
N ILE A 361 -5.58 -8.06 14.39
CA ILE A 361 -4.70 -7.29 13.48
C ILE A 361 -4.17 -8.17 12.35
N LEU A 362 -4.18 -9.47 12.55
CA LEU A 362 -3.69 -10.49 11.65
C LEU A 362 -4.85 -11.16 10.90
N GLY A 363 -5.41 -10.52 9.92
CA GLY A 363 -6.49 -11.07 9.07
C GLY A 363 -6.17 -12.39 8.34
N GLY A 364 -5.25 -13.20 8.81
CA GLY A 364 -4.82 -14.46 8.20
C GLY A 364 -4.71 -15.67 9.12
N VAL A 365 -4.74 -15.50 10.46
CA VAL A 365 -4.66 -16.64 11.38
C VAL A 365 -6.01 -16.89 12.01
N GLN A 366 -6.76 -17.81 11.43
CA GLN A 366 -7.99 -18.40 11.99
C GLN A 366 -7.67 -19.36 13.13
N SER A 367 -7.18 -18.88 14.26
CA SER A 367 -7.26 -19.66 15.50
C SER A 367 -7.10 -18.76 16.72
N GLY A 368 -8.11 -18.54 17.35
CA GLY A 368 -8.63 -17.93 18.56
C GLY A 368 -7.77 -17.71 19.80
N GLN A 369 -6.48 -17.64 19.76
CA GLN A 369 -5.64 -17.14 20.86
C GLN A 369 -4.46 -16.40 20.23
N GLY A 370 -4.25 -15.12 20.60
CA GLY A 370 -3.10 -14.36 20.14
C GLY A 370 -1.79 -15.08 20.53
N ASP A 371 -0.81 -15.10 19.61
CA ASP A 371 0.48 -15.78 19.78
C ASP A 371 1.29 -15.31 20.99
N LEU A 372 0.92 -14.20 21.61
CA LEU A 372 1.49 -13.72 22.87
C LEU A 372 0.81 -14.40 24.06
N LYS A 373 1.47 -15.35 24.68
CA LYS A 373 0.95 -16.09 25.85
C LYS A 373 0.61 -15.19 27.05
N LEU A 374 1.31 -14.08 27.22
CA LEU A 374 1.19 -13.20 28.40
C LEU A 374 0.98 -11.72 28.04
N GLY A 375 1.31 -11.29 26.83
CA GLY A 375 1.25 -9.89 26.40
C GLY A 375 -0.10 -9.50 25.83
N ARG A 376 -0.56 -8.27 26.11
CA ARG A 376 -1.76 -7.66 25.54
C ARG A 376 -1.41 -6.33 24.89
N LEU A 377 -1.38 -6.27 23.55
CA LEU A 377 -1.28 -5.00 22.85
C LEU A 377 -2.63 -4.24 22.95
N PRO A 378 -2.60 -2.89 23.08
CA PRO A 378 -1.42 -2.02 23.16
C PRO A 378 -0.83 -1.85 24.58
N LYS A 379 -1.45 -2.40 25.64
CA LYS A 379 -1.07 -2.17 27.05
C LYS A 379 0.40 -2.51 27.34
N ASP A 380 0.92 -3.53 26.68
CA ASP A 380 2.25 -4.08 26.92
C ASP A 380 3.29 -3.61 25.88
N SER A 381 2.99 -2.55 25.11
CA SER A 381 3.87 -2.01 24.04
C SER A 381 5.31 -1.74 24.50
N LYS A 382 5.51 -1.21 25.70
CA LYS A 382 6.84 -0.96 26.28
C LYS A 382 7.67 -2.24 26.47
N TYR A 383 7.02 -3.38 26.75
CA TYR A 383 7.72 -4.66 26.87
C TYR A 383 8.11 -5.22 25.52
N VAL A 384 7.30 -4.99 24.48
CA VAL A 384 7.63 -5.37 23.10
C VAL A 384 8.85 -4.60 22.61
N GLU A 385 8.91 -3.28 22.83
CA GLU A 385 10.07 -2.46 22.47
C GLU A 385 11.33 -2.94 23.18
N HIS A 386 11.25 -3.18 24.49
CA HIS A 386 12.38 -3.70 25.27
C HIS A 386 12.82 -5.08 24.82
N ALA A 387 11.88 -6.00 24.59
CA ALA A 387 12.17 -7.35 24.09
C ALA A 387 12.87 -7.31 22.72
N TYR A 388 12.40 -6.45 21.81
CA TYR A 388 13.03 -6.23 20.51
C TYR A 388 14.47 -5.72 20.65
N GLU A 389 14.71 -4.73 21.50
CA GLU A 389 16.07 -4.22 21.75
C GLU A 389 17.01 -5.28 22.31
N VAL A 390 16.53 -6.11 23.24
CA VAL A 390 17.31 -7.22 23.81
C VAL A 390 17.61 -8.27 22.76
N ALA A 391 16.60 -8.65 21.96
CA ALA A 391 16.78 -9.61 20.87
C ALA A 391 17.80 -9.13 19.85
N MET A 392 17.71 -7.88 19.40
CA MET A 392 18.66 -7.30 18.45
C MET A 392 20.08 -7.24 18.98
N LYS A 393 20.27 -6.92 20.28
CA LYS A 393 21.60 -6.96 20.90
C LYS A 393 22.19 -8.36 20.93
N LYS A 394 21.38 -9.37 21.25
CA LYS A 394 21.80 -10.76 21.28
C LYS A 394 22.17 -11.28 19.90
N LEU A 395 21.33 -11.06 18.89
CA LEU A 395 21.58 -11.45 17.51
C LEU A 395 22.80 -10.75 16.90
N THR A 396 23.02 -9.46 17.24
CA THR A 396 24.22 -8.74 16.77
C THR A 396 25.50 -9.31 17.38
N ALA A 397 25.45 -9.83 18.60
CA ALA A 397 26.60 -10.42 19.30
C ALA A 397 26.84 -11.89 18.93
N ASP A 398 25.79 -12.63 18.57
CA ASP A 398 25.82 -14.08 18.30
C ASP A 398 24.67 -14.41 17.33
N GLU A 399 24.92 -14.25 16.04
CA GLU A 399 23.92 -14.38 14.98
C GLU A 399 23.36 -15.81 14.88
N SER A 400 24.20 -16.81 15.10
CA SER A 400 23.82 -18.24 15.08
C SER A 400 23.22 -18.75 16.40
N MET A 401 23.21 -17.94 17.48
CA MET A 401 22.75 -18.32 18.82
C MET A 401 23.47 -19.55 19.40
N GLU A 402 24.71 -19.83 18.96
CA GLU A 402 25.50 -21.01 19.37
C GLU A 402 26.29 -20.80 20.66
N SER A 403 26.40 -19.58 21.16
CA SER A 403 27.10 -19.30 22.40
C SER A 403 26.43 -19.99 23.59
N LYS A 404 27.23 -20.37 24.60
CA LYS A 404 26.73 -20.99 25.82
C LYS A 404 25.69 -20.14 26.55
N GLU A 405 25.78 -18.81 26.43
CA GLU A 405 24.83 -17.88 27.05
C GLU A 405 23.46 -17.89 26.37
N ASN A 406 23.43 -18.17 25.06
CA ASN A 406 22.21 -18.17 24.24
C ASN A 406 21.64 -19.58 24.04
N SER A 407 22.36 -20.65 24.39
CA SER A 407 21.94 -22.03 24.14
C SER A 407 20.57 -22.40 24.74
N VAL A 408 20.24 -21.91 25.94
CA VAL A 408 18.94 -22.13 26.58
C VAL A 408 17.82 -21.43 25.81
N LEU A 409 18.08 -20.19 25.36
CA LEU A 409 17.14 -19.42 24.56
C LEU A 409 16.91 -20.06 23.19
N ALA A 410 17.98 -20.56 22.53
CA ALA A 410 17.91 -21.28 21.27
C ALA A 410 17.03 -22.54 21.38
N VAL A 411 17.19 -23.32 22.45
CA VAL A 411 16.35 -24.49 22.73
C VAL A 411 14.88 -24.09 22.98
N GLU A 412 14.65 -23.03 23.74
CA GLU A 412 13.27 -22.54 23.95
C GLU A 412 12.62 -22.07 22.64
N ILE A 413 13.33 -21.29 21.83
CA ILE A 413 12.84 -20.86 20.52
C ILE A 413 12.48 -22.08 19.67
N SER A 414 13.34 -23.09 19.60
CA SER A 414 13.07 -24.31 18.83
C SER A 414 11.88 -25.12 19.31
N THR A 415 11.44 -24.95 20.58
CA THR A 415 10.25 -25.61 21.11
C THR A 415 8.96 -24.85 20.84
N PHE A 416 9.04 -23.54 20.54
CA PHE A 416 7.89 -22.69 20.24
C PHE A 416 7.58 -22.62 18.74
N VAL A 417 8.57 -22.87 17.90
CA VAL A 417 8.46 -22.77 16.45
C VAL A 417 8.37 -24.18 15.88
N ASP A 418 7.26 -24.52 15.22
CA ASP A 418 7.12 -25.81 14.55
C ASP A 418 8.24 -26.01 13.52
N ALA A 419 8.66 -27.27 13.30
CA ALA A 419 9.77 -27.60 12.41
C ALA A 419 9.61 -27.05 10.98
N ASN A 420 8.37 -26.83 10.53
CA ASN A 420 8.04 -26.17 9.26
C ASN A 420 8.16 -24.64 9.31
N GLU A 421 8.11 -24.02 10.50
CA GLU A 421 8.29 -22.59 10.69
C GLU A 421 9.77 -22.23 10.97
N THR A 422 10.58 -23.18 11.47
CA THR A 422 12.02 -22.99 11.68
C THR A 422 12.78 -22.78 10.38
N ASP A 423 12.44 -23.50 9.32
CA ASP A 423 13.02 -23.29 7.99
C ASP A 423 12.79 -21.87 7.43
N PHE A 424 11.80 -21.20 7.99
CA PHE A 424 11.35 -19.86 7.64
C PHE A 424 12.15 -18.76 8.35
N LEU A 425 12.50 -18.99 9.63
CA LEU A 425 13.22 -18.03 10.47
C LEU A 425 14.73 -18.00 10.17
N PHE A 426 15.29 -19.10 9.67
CA PHE A 426 16.73 -19.22 9.41
C PHE A 426 17.12 -18.98 7.94
N LYS A 427 16.14 -18.77 7.04
CA LYS A 427 16.37 -18.43 5.62
C LYS A 427 16.14 -16.95 5.27
N SER A 428 15.89 -16.10 6.28
CA SER A 428 15.67 -14.66 6.07
C SER A 428 16.95 -13.83 6.24
#